data_c12f622bae64db6d0dcc0164417da29f
#
_entry.id   c12f622bae64db6d0dcc0164417da29f
#
_cell.length_a   1.000
_cell.length_b   1.000
_cell.length_c   1.000
_cell.angle_alpha   90.00
_cell.angle_beta   90.00
_cell.angle_gamma   90.00
#
_symmetry.space_group_name_H-M   'P 1'
#
loop_
_entity.id
_entity.type
_entity.pdbx_description
1 polymer ?
#
loop_
_entity_poly.entity_id
_entity_poly.type
_entity_poly.pdbx_seq_one_letter_code
_entity_poly.pdbx_strand_id
1 'polypeptide(L)'
;MLKTLGRETKGFRLVSVLTPIFMIAEVIMEMIIPKLMASIIDNGVTPGNMQVIYTVGAQMVVAALFGLLFGILGAVAGSHAATGFARNLRRGMFRNIQTFSFANIDKYSTAGLVTRMTTDVTNIQNAYQMLLRMSVRAPASMIVALIMSYTVNRRLANIYLIAVILLGCALAFIMSRATKYFGEAFRKYDDLNESVQENVSAIRVVKAYVREKFEGEKFRKASENVRNLLMRAELILAWNAPLMQLTVYSCILLISWIGAQLIVSSGATTFTTGDLMSMLSYCMNILMSLMMLSMVFVMITMSVASAKRVAEVLDEQSDLTNGEDPVMEVRDGSVKFDHVSFAYKKDGEKALEDIDLDIKSGETIGIIGGTGSAKSSLVQLLPRLYDVTDGSVTIGGVDVRRYDLDTLRNNVAMVLQKNELFSGTIAENLRWGNPDATDAEIEDACKQACADEFIERFPDKYQTHIEQGGNNVSGGQKQRLCIARALLKKPRILILDDSTSAVDTATDAKIRHSFAEKIPGTTVFIIAQRISSVENADKVLVLDNGRVSGFDTPANLLKTNAIYQDVYNSQTKGSGDFDEKGGEA
;
A
#
# COMPACT_ATOMS: atom_id res chain seq x y z
N MET A 1 -15.80 -1.34 -4.75
CA MET A 1 -15.00 -0.11 -4.82
C MET A 1 -15.75 1.14 -4.35
N LEU A 2 -16.75 1.73 -5.11
CA LEU A 2 -17.40 2.98 -4.68
C LEU A 2 -18.13 2.87 -3.34
N LYS A 3 -18.79 1.73 -3.07
CA LYS A 3 -19.46 1.46 -1.80
C LYS A 3 -18.46 1.37 -0.64
N THR A 4 -17.32 0.73 -0.87
CA THR A 4 -16.23 0.57 0.11
C THR A 4 -15.62 1.92 0.46
N LEU A 5 -15.17 2.68 -0.56
CA LEU A 5 -14.63 4.01 -0.36
C LEU A 5 -15.66 4.97 0.26
N GLY A 6 -16.95 4.87 -0.13
CA GLY A 6 -18.03 5.67 0.43
C GLY A 6 -18.28 5.43 1.93
N ARG A 7 -17.92 4.27 2.48
CA ARG A 7 -17.97 4.03 3.94
C ARG A 7 -16.97 4.90 4.69
N GLU A 8 -15.80 5.15 4.10
CA GLU A 8 -14.72 5.91 4.72
C GLU A 8 -14.97 7.43 4.74
N THR A 9 -16.06 7.92 4.13
CA THR A 9 -16.50 9.32 4.27
C THR A 9 -17.18 9.61 5.60
N LYS A 10 -17.37 8.60 6.48
CA LYS A 10 -17.99 8.78 7.81
C LYS A 10 -17.27 9.87 8.62
N GLY A 11 -18.08 10.75 9.26
CA GLY A 11 -17.58 11.89 10.03
C GLY A 11 -17.33 13.15 9.19
N PHE A 12 -17.24 13.04 7.84
CA PHE A 12 -17.00 14.17 6.94
C PHE A 12 -18.11 14.38 5.91
N ARG A 13 -19.20 13.62 5.99
CA ARG A 13 -20.31 13.69 5.03
C ARG A 13 -20.96 15.07 4.95
N LEU A 14 -21.19 15.72 6.10
CA LEU A 14 -21.78 17.05 6.15
C LEU A 14 -20.91 18.06 5.40
N VAL A 15 -19.61 18.05 5.68
CA VAL A 15 -18.63 18.97 5.06
C VAL A 15 -18.51 18.69 3.56
N SER A 16 -18.58 17.41 3.17
CA SER A 16 -18.57 16.98 1.76
C SER A 16 -19.80 17.45 0.99
N VAL A 17 -20.97 17.59 1.63
CA VAL A 17 -22.18 18.13 1.02
C VAL A 17 -22.17 19.67 1.03
N LEU A 18 -21.63 20.30 2.05
CA LEU A 18 -21.52 21.76 2.13
C LEU A 18 -20.57 22.34 1.08
N THR A 19 -19.49 21.63 0.74
CA THR A 19 -18.51 22.09 -0.25
C THR A 19 -19.13 22.41 -1.61
N PRO A 20 -19.90 21.50 -2.27
CA PRO A 20 -20.63 21.80 -3.49
C PRO A 20 -21.58 22.99 -3.36
N ILE A 21 -22.28 23.12 -2.24
CA ILE A 21 -23.21 24.24 -1.99
C ILE A 21 -22.47 25.57 -2.00
N PHE A 22 -21.35 25.66 -1.30
CA PHE A 22 -20.53 26.87 -1.30
C PHE A 22 -19.94 27.16 -2.69
N MET A 23 -19.54 26.16 -3.45
CA MET A 23 -19.06 26.33 -4.83
C MET A 23 -20.16 26.88 -5.75
N ILE A 24 -21.39 26.40 -5.62
CA ILE A 24 -22.54 26.93 -6.40
C ILE A 24 -22.85 28.38 -6.00
N ALA A 25 -22.85 28.68 -4.70
CA ALA A 25 -23.07 30.04 -4.20
C ALA A 25 -22.00 31.03 -4.69
N GLU A 26 -20.71 30.62 -4.66
CA GLU A 26 -19.61 31.39 -5.22
C GLU A 26 -19.84 31.70 -6.71
N VAL A 27 -20.19 30.67 -7.51
CA VAL A 27 -20.46 30.82 -8.95
C VAL A 27 -21.61 31.78 -9.21
N ILE A 28 -22.69 31.73 -8.42
CA ILE A 28 -23.83 32.64 -8.58
C ILE A 28 -23.39 34.09 -8.35
N MET A 29 -22.57 34.34 -7.29
CA MET A 29 -22.06 35.68 -7.01
C MET A 29 -21.15 36.17 -8.13
N GLU A 30 -20.27 35.30 -8.64
CA GLU A 30 -19.37 35.59 -9.76
C GLU A 30 -20.16 35.97 -11.04
N MET A 31 -21.23 35.25 -11.35
CA MET A 31 -22.03 35.49 -12.57
C MET A 31 -22.98 36.71 -12.49
N ILE A 32 -23.22 37.27 -11.33
CA ILE A 32 -23.97 38.53 -11.15
C ILE A 32 -23.11 39.73 -11.54
N ILE A 33 -21.80 39.67 -11.36
CA ILE A 33 -20.89 40.80 -11.60
C ILE A 33 -20.92 41.33 -13.03
N PRO A 34 -20.88 40.51 -14.11
CA PRO A 34 -21.02 41.01 -15.49
C PRO A 34 -22.35 41.75 -15.77
N LYS A 35 -23.45 41.30 -15.14
CA LYS A 35 -24.75 41.97 -15.27
C LYS A 35 -24.78 43.34 -14.58
N LEU A 36 -24.16 43.45 -13.39
CA LEU A 36 -23.98 44.72 -12.71
C LEU A 36 -23.07 45.66 -13.50
N MET A 37 -22.01 45.13 -14.13
CA MET A 37 -21.13 45.89 -14.99
C MET A 37 -21.89 46.47 -16.21
N ALA A 38 -22.79 45.69 -16.84
CA ALA A 38 -23.67 46.19 -17.89
C ALA A 38 -24.52 47.35 -17.39
N SER A 39 -25.12 47.27 -16.20
CA SER A 39 -25.91 48.34 -15.60
C SER A 39 -25.07 49.60 -15.31
N ILE A 40 -23.82 49.48 -14.93
CA ILE A 40 -22.90 50.65 -14.76
C ILE A 40 -22.70 51.36 -16.11
N ILE A 41 -22.46 50.59 -17.17
CA ILE A 41 -22.25 51.16 -18.51
C ILE A 41 -23.50 51.84 -19.03
N ASP A 42 -24.64 51.19 -18.98
CA ASP A 42 -25.86 51.64 -19.62
C ASP A 42 -26.58 52.74 -18.85
N ASN A 43 -26.64 52.63 -17.50
CA ASN A 43 -27.39 53.54 -16.64
C ASN A 43 -26.51 54.56 -15.90
N GLY A 44 -25.19 54.35 -15.87
CA GLY A 44 -24.24 55.20 -15.21
C GLY A 44 -23.38 56.02 -16.19
N VAL A 45 -22.56 55.31 -16.99
CA VAL A 45 -21.54 55.94 -17.86
C VAL A 45 -22.21 56.63 -19.04
N THR A 46 -23.08 55.95 -19.75
CA THR A 46 -23.77 56.48 -20.95
C THR A 46 -24.60 57.73 -20.67
N PRO A 47 -25.44 57.82 -19.60
CA PRO A 47 -26.17 59.03 -19.25
C PRO A 47 -25.38 59.99 -18.36
N GLY A 48 -24.15 59.64 -17.92
CA GLY A 48 -23.32 60.49 -17.03
C GLY A 48 -23.79 60.54 -15.58
N ASN A 49 -24.52 59.51 -15.10
CA ASN A 49 -25.11 59.49 -13.75
C ASN A 49 -24.12 58.86 -12.73
N MET A 50 -23.37 59.72 -12.02
CA MET A 50 -22.41 59.28 -11.02
C MET A 50 -23.01 58.53 -9.84
N GLN A 51 -24.27 58.85 -9.45
CA GLN A 51 -24.93 58.18 -8.33
C GLN A 51 -25.21 56.69 -8.62
N VAL A 52 -25.57 56.37 -9.86
CA VAL A 52 -25.74 54.97 -10.30
C VAL A 52 -24.40 54.24 -10.26
N ILE A 53 -23.32 54.88 -10.72
CA ILE A 53 -21.99 54.31 -10.71
C ILE A 53 -21.59 53.93 -9.27
N TYR A 54 -21.79 54.81 -8.29
CA TYR A 54 -21.44 54.53 -6.89
C TYR A 54 -22.33 53.45 -6.30
N THR A 55 -23.63 53.46 -6.53
CA THR A 55 -24.56 52.46 -5.96
C THR A 55 -24.33 51.06 -6.55
N VAL A 56 -24.23 50.94 -7.88
CA VAL A 56 -24.02 49.64 -8.54
C VAL A 56 -22.59 49.16 -8.31
N GLY A 57 -21.60 50.08 -8.27
CA GLY A 57 -20.24 49.75 -7.90
C GLY A 57 -20.14 49.15 -6.48
N ALA A 58 -20.85 49.75 -5.51
CA ALA A 58 -20.96 49.19 -4.17
C ALA A 58 -21.61 47.80 -4.16
N GLN A 59 -22.66 47.55 -4.97
CA GLN A 59 -23.25 46.22 -5.11
C GLN A 59 -22.27 45.21 -5.70
N MET A 60 -21.44 45.62 -6.67
CA MET A 60 -20.38 44.74 -7.22
C MET A 60 -19.36 44.37 -6.17
N VAL A 61 -18.92 45.31 -5.33
CA VAL A 61 -17.99 45.03 -4.22
C VAL A 61 -18.61 44.05 -3.23
N VAL A 62 -19.86 44.25 -2.87
CA VAL A 62 -20.60 43.34 -1.96
C VAL A 62 -20.70 41.93 -2.58
N ALA A 63 -21.07 41.82 -3.88
CA ALA A 63 -21.11 40.54 -4.56
C ALA A 63 -19.74 39.84 -4.60
N ALA A 64 -18.66 40.60 -4.85
CA ALA A 64 -17.30 40.08 -4.83
C ALA A 64 -16.87 39.58 -3.44
N LEU A 65 -17.24 40.31 -2.37
CA LEU A 65 -16.94 39.91 -0.99
C LEU A 65 -17.71 38.65 -0.59
N PHE A 66 -18.97 38.49 -0.99
CA PHE A 66 -19.72 37.26 -0.78
C PHE A 66 -19.13 36.09 -1.62
N GLY A 67 -18.73 36.34 -2.86
CA GLY A 67 -18.01 35.36 -3.69
C GLY A 67 -16.73 34.87 -3.02
N LEU A 68 -15.92 35.81 -2.52
CA LEU A 68 -14.70 35.50 -1.77
C LEU A 68 -15.00 34.67 -0.51
N LEU A 69 -16.03 35.06 0.26
CA LEU A 69 -16.44 34.33 1.47
C LEU A 69 -16.83 32.88 1.14
N PHE A 70 -17.70 32.68 0.15
CA PHE A 70 -18.11 31.35 -0.26
C PHE A 70 -16.96 30.53 -0.85
N GLY A 71 -16.05 31.16 -1.59
CA GLY A 71 -14.84 30.52 -2.11
C GLY A 71 -13.92 30.03 -0.98
N ILE A 72 -13.69 30.85 0.05
CA ILE A 72 -12.91 30.46 1.24
C ILE A 72 -13.60 29.31 1.99
N LEU A 73 -14.92 29.44 2.27
CA LEU A 73 -15.67 28.39 2.96
C LEU A 73 -15.66 27.07 2.19
N GLY A 74 -15.83 27.13 0.86
CA GLY A 74 -15.74 25.96 -0.01
C GLY A 74 -14.35 25.34 -0.05
N ALA A 75 -13.29 26.17 -0.05
CA ALA A 75 -11.91 25.69 -0.03
C ALA A 75 -11.58 24.99 1.30
N VAL A 76 -11.92 25.61 2.43
CA VAL A 76 -11.68 25.03 3.77
C VAL A 76 -12.51 23.76 3.95
N ALA A 77 -13.80 23.78 3.60
CA ALA A 77 -14.66 22.62 3.70
C ALA A 77 -14.16 21.45 2.82
N GLY A 78 -13.81 21.74 1.56
CA GLY A 78 -13.31 20.75 0.63
C GLY A 78 -12.00 20.11 1.07
N SER A 79 -11.07 20.92 1.58
CA SER A 79 -9.79 20.43 2.13
C SER A 79 -10.00 19.58 3.37
N HIS A 80 -10.86 20.02 4.30
CA HIS A 80 -11.19 19.25 5.51
C HIS A 80 -11.86 17.91 5.18
N ALA A 81 -12.78 17.89 4.22
CA ALA A 81 -13.42 16.66 3.75
C ALA A 81 -12.41 15.71 3.12
N ALA A 82 -11.53 16.19 2.23
CA ALA A 82 -10.58 15.36 1.50
C ALA A 82 -9.48 14.79 2.41
N THR A 83 -8.90 15.62 3.29
CA THR A 83 -7.88 15.15 4.25
C THR A 83 -8.46 14.20 5.30
N GLY A 84 -9.69 14.48 5.76
CA GLY A 84 -10.40 13.59 6.67
C GLY A 84 -10.74 12.23 6.05
N PHE A 85 -11.17 12.23 4.80
CA PHE A 85 -11.40 11.00 4.02
C PHE A 85 -10.11 10.19 3.86
N ALA A 86 -9.00 10.84 3.46
CA ALA A 86 -7.70 10.18 3.33
C ALA A 86 -7.19 9.60 4.67
N ARG A 87 -7.41 10.31 5.78
CA ARG A 87 -7.11 9.81 7.13
C ARG A 87 -7.88 8.53 7.42
N ASN A 88 -9.19 8.50 7.12
CA ASN A 88 -10.02 7.32 7.34
C ASN A 88 -9.56 6.15 6.47
N LEU A 89 -9.23 6.38 5.19
CA LEU A 89 -8.68 5.35 4.29
C LEU A 89 -7.40 4.74 4.87
N ARG A 90 -6.43 5.56 5.27
CA ARG A 90 -5.18 5.07 5.88
C ARG A 90 -5.44 4.26 7.14
N ARG A 91 -6.31 4.77 8.02
CA ARG A 91 -6.69 4.08 9.26
C ARG A 91 -7.40 2.75 8.98
N GLY A 92 -8.33 2.74 8.03
CA GLY A 92 -9.07 1.54 7.63
C GLY A 92 -8.15 0.48 7.05
N MET A 93 -7.27 0.87 6.11
CA MET A 93 -6.28 -0.03 5.52
C MET A 93 -5.30 -0.56 6.56
N PHE A 94 -4.72 0.30 7.39
CA PHE A 94 -3.77 -0.13 8.42
C PHE A 94 -4.41 -1.14 9.36
N ARG A 95 -5.62 -0.87 9.86
CA ARG A 95 -6.35 -1.80 10.72
C ARG A 95 -6.62 -3.14 10.02
N ASN A 96 -6.98 -3.11 8.73
CA ASN A 96 -7.27 -4.33 7.99
C ASN A 96 -5.99 -5.15 7.74
N ILE A 97 -4.87 -4.49 7.39
CA ILE A 97 -3.57 -5.16 7.22
C ILE A 97 -3.12 -5.88 8.50
N GLN A 98 -3.43 -5.34 9.70
CA GLN A 98 -3.11 -6.02 10.96
C GLN A 98 -3.89 -7.33 11.17
N THR A 99 -4.99 -7.53 10.46
CA THR A 99 -5.79 -8.78 10.53
C THR A 99 -5.41 -9.79 9.45
N PHE A 100 -4.50 -9.45 8.54
CA PHE A 100 -4.11 -10.32 7.43
C PHE A 100 -3.38 -11.57 7.92
N SER A 101 -3.68 -12.70 7.27
CA SER A 101 -2.87 -13.91 7.36
C SER A 101 -1.58 -13.77 6.54
N PHE A 102 -0.68 -14.73 6.67
CA PHE A 102 0.52 -14.80 5.83
C PHE A 102 0.15 -14.97 4.35
N ALA A 103 -0.88 -15.75 4.03
CA ALA A 103 -1.37 -15.89 2.65
C ALA A 103 -1.84 -14.56 2.05
N ASN A 104 -2.53 -13.71 2.84
CA ASN A 104 -2.88 -12.37 2.38
C ASN A 104 -1.64 -11.49 2.17
N ILE A 105 -0.63 -11.56 3.08
CA ILE A 105 0.61 -10.78 2.96
C ILE A 105 1.42 -11.23 1.74
N ASP A 106 1.47 -12.51 1.46
CA ASP A 106 2.16 -13.06 0.26
C ASP A 106 1.51 -12.61 -1.04
N LYS A 107 0.17 -12.42 -1.03
CA LYS A 107 -0.58 -11.87 -2.16
C LYS A 107 -0.20 -10.42 -2.46
N TYR A 108 0.11 -9.64 -1.44
CA TYR A 108 0.50 -8.24 -1.52
C TYR A 108 1.96 -8.08 -1.13
N SER A 109 2.82 -7.57 -2.01
CA SER A 109 4.18 -7.22 -1.60
C SER A 109 4.17 -6.09 -0.57
N THR A 110 5.11 -6.10 0.39
CA THR A 110 5.24 -5.03 1.40
C THR A 110 5.40 -3.65 0.74
N ALA A 111 6.22 -3.53 -0.30
CA ALA A 111 6.38 -2.30 -1.07
C ALA A 111 5.04 -1.86 -1.73
N GLY A 112 4.25 -2.83 -2.22
CA GLY A 112 2.92 -2.58 -2.79
C GLY A 112 1.94 -2.04 -1.75
N LEU A 113 1.91 -2.58 -0.54
CA LEU A 113 1.08 -2.09 0.56
C LEU A 113 1.47 -0.66 0.99
N VAL A 114 2.77 -0.38 1.10
CA VAL A 114 3.27 0.96 1.41
C VAL A 114 2.85 1.96 0.34
N THR A 115 3.00 1.63 -0.95
CA THR A 115 2.56 2.49 -2.07
C THR A 115 1.07 2.77 -2.02
N ARG A 116 0.24 1.76 -1.69
CA ARG A 116 -1.22 1.92 -1.56
C ARG A 116 -1.58 2.85 -0.40
N MET A 117 -0.89 2.75 0.74
CA MET A 117 -1.13 3.61 1.91
C MET A 117 -0.63 5.05 1.75
N THR A 118 0.35 5.29 0.88
CA THR A 118 0.96 6.60 0.66
C THR A 118 0.47 7.24 -0.63
N THR A 119 1.01 6.83 -1.75
CA THR A 119 0.78 7.44 -3.07
C THR A 119 -0.67 7.26 -3.54
N ASP A 120 -1.22 6.03 -3.45
CA ASP A 120 -2.58 5.79 -3.93
C ASP A 120 -3.63 6.53 -3.11
N VAL A 121 -3.49 6.56 -1.78
CA VAL A 121 -4.40 7.35 -0.92
C VAL A 121 -4.27 8.84 -1.22
N THR A 122 -3.08 9.35 -1.51
CA THR A 122 -2.88 10.77 -1.88
C THR A 122 -3.54 11.08 -3.23
N ASN A 123 -3.44 10.20 -4.21
CA ASN A 123 -4.12 10.34 -5.50
C ASN A 123 -5.65 10.37 -5.33
N ILE A 124 -6.19 9.49 -4.50
CA ILE A 124 -7.62 9.45 -4.17
C ILE A 124 -8.05 10.72 -3.42
N GLN A 125 -7.25 11.21 -2.48
CA GLN A 125 -7.50 12.45 -1.75
C GLN A 125 -7.63 13.64 -2.71
N ASN A 126 -6.68 13.78 -3.64
CA ASN A 126 -6.67 14.86 -4.62
C ASN A 126 -7.86 14.76 -5.57
N ALA A 127 -8.18 13.55 -6.04
CA ALA A 127 -9.35 13.31 -6.87
C ALA A 127 -10.66 13.62 -6.13
N TYR A 128 -10.76 13.25 -4.87
CA TYR A 128 -11.94 13.53 -4.05
C TYR A 128 -12.12 15.03 -3.82
N GLN A 129 -11.04 15.76 -3.52
CA GLN A 129 -11.07 17.21 -3.40
C GLN A 129 -11.50 17.88 -4.71
N MET A 130 -10.97 17.41 -5.83
CA MET A 130 -11.32 17.91 -7.15
C MET A 130 -12.79 17.59 -7.52
N LEU A 131 -13.26 16.39 -7.17
CA LEU A 131 -14.66 16.00 -7.33
C LEU A 131 -15.60 16.94 -6.55
N LEU A 132 -15.31 17.25 -5.30
CA LEU A 132 -16.16 18.11 -4.46
C LEU A 132 -16.16 19.57 -4.91
N ARG A 133 -15.08 20.07 -5.49
CA ARG A 133 -14.93 21.49 -5.86
C ARG A 133 -15.11 21.71 -7.36
N MET A 134 -14.20 21.17 -8.17
CA MET A 134 -14.10 21.49 -9.59
C MET A 134 -15.18 20.81 -10.43
N SER A 135 -15.54 19.55 -10.10
CA SER A 135 -16.60 18.83 -10.81
C SER A 135 -18.00 19.43 -10.58
N VAL A 136 -18.17 20.23 -9.54
CA VAL A 136 -19.41 20.96 -9.28
C VAL A 136 -19.33 22.38 -9.81
N ARG A 137 -18.21 23.07 -9.57
CA ARG A 137 -18.02 24.45 -10.02
C ARG A 137 -18.12 24.59 -11.55
N ALA A 138 -17.46 23.70 -12.31
CA ALA A 138 -17.43 23.82 -13.76
C ALA A 138 -18.81 23.69 -14.42
N PRO A 139 -19.63 22.64 -14.16
CA PRO A 139 -20.98 22.59 -14.69
C PRO A 139 -21.87 23.71 -14.16
N ALA A 140 -21.76 24.08 -12.88
CA ALA A 140 -22.55 25.16 -12.30
C ALA A 140 -22.24 26.49 -12.98
N SER A 141 -20.96 26.83 -13.18
CA SER A 141 -20.55 28.06 -13.88
C SER A 141 -21.06 28.08 -15.32
N MET A 142 -20.95 26.96 -16.05
CA MET A 142 -21.48 26.84 -17.41
C MET A 142 -22.99 27.03 -17.46
N ILE A 143 -23.74 26.37 -16.58
CA ILE A 143 -25.22 26.45 -16.54
C ILE A 143 -25.67 27.85 -16.13
N VAL A 144 -25.13 28.43 -15.07
CA VAL A 144 -25.48 29.77 -14.58
C VAL A 144 -25.13 30.82 -15.63
N ALA A 145 -23.96 30.78 -16.24
CA ALA A 145 -23.55 31.70 -17.29
C ALA A 145 -24.46 31.58 -18.52
N LEU A 146 -24.87 30.37 -18.90
CA LEU A 146 -25.82 30.14 -19.99
C LEU A 146 -27.20 30.73 -19.66
N ILE A 147 -27.75 30.48 -18.46
CA ILE A 147 -29.02 31.06 -17.99
C ILE A 147 -28.94 32.60 -18.02
N MET A 148 -27.86 33.17 -17.48
CA MET A 148 -27.66 34.61 -17.48
C MET A 148 -27.62 35.17 -18.93
N SER A 149 -26.95 34.51 -19.84
CA SER A 149 -26.91 34.86 -21.25
C SER A 149 -28.29 34.84 -21.89
N TYR A 150 -29.12 33.87 -21.56
CA TYR A 150 -30.54 33.80 -22.03
C TYR A 150 -31.40 34.93 -21.48
N THR A 151 -31.10 35.45 -20.29
CA THR A 151 -31.81 36.62 -19.74
C THR A 151 -31.44 37.93 -20.45
N VAL A 152 -30.26 37.99 -21.04
CA VAL A 152 -29.80 39.16 -21.81
C VAL A 152 -30.35 39.11 -23.25
N ASN A 153 -29.99 38.07 -24.02
CA ASN A 153 -30.49 37.94 -25.39
C ASN A 153 -30.54 36.46 -25.84
N ARG A 154 -31.75 35.96 -26.14
CA ARG A 154 -31.96 34.56 -26.54
C ARG A 154 -31.28 34.17 -27.84
N ARG A 155 -31.21 35.08 -28.84
CA ARG A 155 -30.57 34.76 -30.12
C ARG A 155 -29.05 34.58 -29.97
N LEU A 156 -28.42 35.47 -29.24
CA LEU A 156 -26.98 35.39 -28.99
C LEU A 156 -26.63 34.23 -28.05
N ALA A 157 -27.44 33.92 -27.04
CA ALA A 157 -27.24 32.80 -26.14
C ALA A 157 -27.25 31.43 -26.87
N ASN A 158 -28.02 31.29 -27.95
CA ASN A 158 -28.03 30.09 -28.78
C ASN A 158 -26.63 29.80 -29.42
N ILE A 159 -25.84 30.85 -29.69
CA ILE A 159 -24.46 30.68 -30.19
C ILE A 159 -23.62 29.91 -29.17
N TYR A 160 -23.74 30.24 -27.87
CA TYR A 160 -23.05 29.52 -26.79
C TYR A 160 -23.54 28.09 -26.67
N LEU A 161 -24.84 27.85 -26.75
CA LEU A 161 -25.39 26.51 -26.66
C LEU A 161 -24.84 25.61 -27.77
N ILE A 162 -24.82 26.11 -29.00
CA ILE A 162 -24.23 25.37 -30.14
C ILE A 162 -22.71 25.15 -29.93
N ALA A 163 -21.99 26.19 -29.52
CA ALA A 163 -20.57 26.13 -29.28
C ALA A 163 -20.23 25.10 -28.17
N VAL A 164 -20.98 25.08 -27.06
CA VAL A 164 -20.80 24.12 -25.95
C VAL A 164 -21.04 22.69 -26.42
N ILE A 165 -22.08 22.45 -27.22
CA ILE A 165 -22.37 21.11 -27.75
C ILE A 165 -21.28 20.65 -28.70
N LEU A 166 -20.90 21.48 -29.67
CA LEU A 166 -19.86 21.15 -30.65
C LEU A 166 -18.50 20.92 -29.98
N LEU A 167 -18.09 21.84 -29.12
CA LEU A 167 -16.81 21.73 -28.41
C LEU A 167 -16.85 20.56 -27.41
N GLY A 168 -17.96 20.33 -26.72
CA GLY A 168 -18.15 19.21 -25.82
C GLY A 168 -18.02 17.86 -26.53
N CYS A 169 -18.63 17.70 -27.70
CA CYS A 169 -18.48 16.51 -28.53
C CYS A 169 -17.03 16.33 -29.02
N ALA A 170 -16.37 17.41 -29.44
CA ALA A 170 -14.97 17.35 -29.87
C ALA A 170 -14.03 16.95 -28.71
N LEU A 171 -14.20 17.55 -27.53
CA LEU A 171 -13.44 17.22 -26.34
C LEU A 171 -13.69 15.78 -25.88
N ALA A 172 -14.94 15.31 -25.91
CA ALA A 172 -15.27 13.92 -25.58
C ALA A 172 -14.60 12.93 -26.53
N PHE A 173 -14.56 13.25 -27.83
CA PHE A 173 -13.86 12.45 -28.84
C PHE A 173 -12.36 12.43 -28.60
N ILE A 174 -11.71 13.59 -28.41
CA ILE A 174 -10.29 13.72 -28.09
C ILE A 174 -9.95 12.90 -26.86
N MET A 175 -10.73 13.05 -25.79
CA MET A 175 -10.52 12.37 -24.51
C MET A 175 -10.64 10.85 -24.64
N SER A 176 -11.67 10.36 -25.33
CA SER A 176 -11.86 8.94 -25.59
C SER A 176 -10.68 8.30 -26.33
N ARG A 177 -10.10 9.03 -27.30
CA ARG A 177 -8.93 8.57 -28.04
C ARG A 177 -7.66 8.64 -27.21
N ALA A 178 -7.43 9.73 -26.49
CA ALA A 178 -6.24 9.92 -25.66
C ALA A 178 -6.17 8.89 -24.51
N THR A 179 -7.29 8.60 -23.83
CA THR A 179 -7.36 7.62 -22.72
C THR A 179 -6.92 6.23 -23.14
N LYS A 180 -7.22 5.82 -24.39
CA LYS A 180 -6.77 4.53 -24.91
C LYS A 180 -5.24 4.45 -24.98
N TYR A 181 -4.59 5.47 -25.55
CA TYR A 181 -3.14 5.51 -25.66
C TYR A 181 -2.44 5.68 -24.31
N PHE A 182 -3.03 6.44 -23.37
CA PHE A 182 -2.53 6.52 -22.00
C PHE A 182 -2.61 5.16 -21.30
N GLY A 183 -3.69 4.41 -21.45
CA GLY A 183 -3.81 3.07 -20.89
C GLY A 183 -2.76 2.08 -21.41
N GLU A 184 -2.42 2.18 -22.70
CA GLU A 184 -1.32 1.40 -23.30
C GLU A 184 0.05 1.87 -22.80
N ALA A 185 0.24 3.19 -22.70
CA ALA A 185 1.49 3.80 -22.23
C ALA A 185 1.78 3.43 -20.76
N PHE A 186 0.78 3.44 -19.88
CA PHE A 186 0.95 3.04 -18.48
C PHE A 186 1.38 1.59 -18.34
N ARG A 187 0.81 0.67 -19.12
CA ARG A 187 1.27 -0.74 -19.12
C ARG A 187 2.74 -0.86 -19.55
N LYS A 188 3.15 -0.08 -20.58
CA LYS A 188 4.56 -0.07 -21.01
C LYS A 188 5.49 0.66 -20.04
N TYR A 189 4.94 1.56 -19.24
CA TYR A 189 5.66 2.20 -18.14
C TYR A 189 5.92 1.22 -16.98
N ASP A 190 4.97 0.31 -16.70
CA ASP A 190 5.17 -0.77 -15.74
C ASP A 190 6.28 -1.72 -16.19
N ASP A 191 6.30 -2.14 -17.48
CA ASP A 191 7.38 -2.95 -18.06
C ASP A 191 8.76 -2.24 -17.92
N LEU A 192 8.79 -0.92 -18.13
CA LEU A 192 10.00 -0.10 -17.96
C LEU A 192 10.48 -0.08 -16.51
N ASN A 193 9.55 0.13 -15.56
CA ASN A 193 9.86 0.16 -14.13
C ASN A 193 10.40 -1.19 -13.65
N GLU A 194 9.81 -2.31 -14.09
CA GLU A 194 10.28 -3.65 -13.78
C GLU A 194 11.72 -3.86 -14.29
N SER A 195 12.02 -3.45 -15.53
CA SER A 195 13.37 -3.51 -16.09
C SER A 195 14.38 -2.67 -15.30
N VAL A 196 13.98 -1.47 -14.85
CA VAL A 196 14.84 -0.60 -14.00
C VAL A 196 15.07 -1.23 -12.64
N GLN A 197 14.04 -1.75 -12.02
CA GLN A 197 14.13 -2.39 -10.70
C GLN A 197 15.02 -3.64 -10.76
N GLU A 198 14.88 -4.48 -11.79
CA GLU A 198 15.75 -5.63 -12.04
C GLU A 198 17.21 -5.21 -12.16
N ASN A 199 17.49 -4.21 -13.02
CA ASN A 199 18.84 -3.72 -13.26
C ASN A 199 19.49 -3.12 -12.01
N VAL A 200 18.76 -2.25 -11.27
CA VAL A 200 19.28 -1.61 -10.05
C VAL A 200 19.52 -2.65 -8.95
N SER A 201 18.61 -3.63 -8.79
CA SER A 201 18.78 -4.71 -7.82
C SER A 201 19.98 -5.61 -8.15
N ALA A 202 20.19 -5.87 -9.44
CA ALA A 202 21.28 -6.71 -9.94
C ALA A 202 22.50 -5.92 -10.43
N ILE A 203 22.66 -4.64 -10.06
CA ILE A 203 23.70 -3.75 -10.63
C ILE A 203 25.12 -4.31 -10.45
N ARG A 204 25.38 -5.02 -9.35
CA ARG A 204 26.67 -5.67 -9.13
C ARG A 204 26.94 -6.78 -10.15
N VAL A 205 25.91 -7.51 -10.57
CA VAL A 205 26.00 -8.55 -11.60
C VAL A 205 26.25 -7.89 -12.95
N VAL A 206 25.49 -6.84 -13.30
CA VAL A 206 25.69 -6.07 -14.55
C VAL A 206 27.13 -5.58 -14.65
N LYS A 207 27.69 -5.06 -13.55
CA LYS A 207 29.09 -4.60 -13.47
C LYS A 207 30.08 -5.73 -13.57
N ALA A 208 29.87 -6.84 -12.84
CA ALA A 208 30.78 -7.99 -12.84
C ALA A 208 30.88 -8.65 -14.23
N TYR A 209 29.80 -8.64 -15.01
CA TYR A 209 29.75 -9.25 -16.35
C TYR A 209 29.95 -8.23 -17.49
N VAL A 210 30.23 -6.95 -17.18
CA VAL A 210 30.46 -5.87 -18.16
C VAL A 210 29.30 -5.76 -19.18
N ARG A 211 28.06 -5.79 -18.68
CA ARG A 211 26.84 -5.80 -19.50
C ARG A 211 26.09 -4.46 -19.57
N GLU A 212 26.74 -3.36 -19.20
CA GLU A 212 26.13 -2.02 -19.16
C GLU A 212 25.57 -1.59 -20.52
N LYS A 213 26.29 -1.91 -21.61
CA LYS A 213 25.82 -1.55 -22.97
C LYS A 213 24.53 -2.30 -23.33
N PHE A 214 24.46 -3.59 -23.01
CA PHE A 214 23.27 -4.42 -23.26
C PHE A 214 22.07 -3.92 -22.47
N GLU A 215 22.25 -3.68 -21.19
CA GLU A 215 21.18 -3.14 -20.33
C GLU A 215 20.77 -1.72 -20.75
N GLY A 216 21.72 -0.87 -21.17
CA GLY A 216 21.44 0.45 -21.71
C GLY A 216 20.59 0.39 -23.00
N GLU A 217 20.82 -0.57 -23.89
CA GLU A 217 19.99 -0.77 -25.08
C GLU A 217 18.60 -1.33 -24.75
N LYS A 218 18.51 -2.26 -23.81
CA LYS A 218 17.23 -2.80 -23.29
C LYS A 218 16.37 -1.66 -22.73
N PHE A 219 16.95 -0.84 -21.87
CA PHE A 219 16.29 0.33 -21.29
C PHE A 219 15.87 1.35 -22.36
N ARG A 220 16.77 1.66 -23.34
CA ARG A 220 16.47 2.59 -24.42
C ARG A 220 15.26 2.15 -25.25
N LYS A 221 15.18 0.86 -25.61
CA LYS A 221 14.03 0.31 -26.35
C LYS A 221 12.73 0.43 -25.55
N ALA A 222 12.75 0.07 -24.26
CA ALA A 222 11.60 0.20 -23.38
C ALA A 222 11.15 1.66 -23.23
N SER A 223 12.09 2.58 -23.01
CA SER A 223 11.85 4.02 -22.91
C SER A 223 11.30 4.61 -24.21
N GLU A 224 11.82 4.20 -25.40
CA GLU A 224 11.31 4.63 -26.69
C GLU A 224 9.87 4.17 -26.94
N ASN A 225 9.51 2.97 -26.52
CA ASN A 225 8.13 2.48 -26.61
C ASN A 225 7.16 3.34 -25.78
N VAL A 226 7.52 3.63 -24.52
CA VAL A 226 6.75 4.53 -23.64
C VAL A 226 6.66 5.92 -24.28
N ARG A 227 7.78 6.49 -24.71
CA ARG A 227 7.84 7.81 -25.37
C ARG A 227 6.89 7.87 -26.56
N ASN A 228 6.92 6.87 -27.44
CA ASN A 228 6.12 6.87 -28.67
C ASN A 228 4.60 6.80 -28.36
N LEU A 229 4.18 6.05 -27.35
CA LEU A 229 2.79 5.98 -26.94
C LEU A 229 2.34 7.28 -26.25
N LEU A 230 3.15 7.82 -25.34
CA LEU A 230 2.87 9.11 -24.69
C LEU A 230 2.82 10.24 -25.73
N MET A 231 3.75 10.26 -26.69
CA MET A 231 3.73 11.26 -27.75
C MET A 231 2.44 11.21 -28.58
N ARG A 232 1.94 10.01 -28.91
CA ARG A 232 0.64 9.86 -29.60
C ARG A 232 -0.52 10.37 -28.77
N ALA A 233 -0.55 10.07 -27.46
CA ALA A 233 -1.56 10.58 -26.56
C ALA A 233 -1.50 12.11 -26.45
N GLU A 234 -0.32 12.67 -26.25
CA GLU A 234 -0.10 14.13 -26.13
C GLU A 234 -0.41 14.88 -27.43
N LEU A 235 -0.07 14.33 -28.61
CA LEU A 235 -0.44 14.95 -29.89
C LEU A 235 -1.96 15.03 -30.09
N ILE A 236 -2.70 14.04 -29.58
CA ILE A 236 -4.17 14.08 -29.61
C ILE A 236 -4.67 15.15 -28.62
N LEU A 237 -4.12 15.22 -27.42
CA LEU A 237 -4.47 16.25 -26.44
C LEU A 237 -4.07 17.65 -26.88
N ALA A 238 -3.01 17.80 -27.65
CA ALA A 238 -2.56 19.09 -28.16
C ALA A 238 -3.61 19.82 -29.00
N TRP A 239 -4.54 19.08 -29.63
CA TRP A 239 -5.68 19.68 -30.35
C TRP A 239 -6.69 20.38 -29.44
N ASN A 240 -6.66 20.08 -28.15
CA ASN A 240 -7.60 20.67 -27.18
C ASN A 240 -7.49 22.22 -27.16
N ALA A 241 -6.29 22.76 -27.00
CA ALA A 241 -6.08 24.20 -26.91
C ALA A 241 -6.44 24.95 -28.21
N PRO A 242 -6.01 24.54 -29.42
CA PRO A 242 -6.40 25.19 -30.67
C PRO A 242 -7.90 25.15 -30.93
N LEU A 243 -8.57 24.01 -30.71
CA LEU A 243 -10.02 23.89 -30.90
C LEU A 243 -10.79 24.81 -29.96
N MET A 244 -10.37 24.86 -28.70
CA MET A 244 -10.96 25.74 -27.71
C MET A 244 -10.77 27.20 -28.11
N GLN A 245 -9.55 27.60 -28.50
CA GLN A 245 -9.23 28.97 -28.89
C GLN A 245 -9.99 29.40 -30.14
N LEU A 246 -10.11 28.50 -31.12
CA LEU A 246 -10.93 28.72 -32.32
C LEU A 246 -12.40 28.95 -31.92
N THR A 247 -12.96 28.13 -31.03
CA THR A 247 -14.34 28.27 -30.57
C THR A 247 -14.55 29.59 -29.81
N VAL A 248 -13.63 29.96 -28.90
CA VAL A 248 -13.65 31.24 -28.17
C VAL A 248 -13.72 32.42 -29.13
N TYR A 249 -12.73 32.50 -30.03
CA TYR A 249 -12.68 33.63 -30.98
C TYR A 249 -13.86 33.63 -31.95
N SER A 250 -14.32 32.47 -32.43
CA SER A 250 -15.50 32.40 -33.25
C SER A 250 -16.74 32.92 -32.52
N CYS A 251 -16.94 32.55 -31.24
CA CYS A 251 -18.04 33.09 -30.43
C CYS A 251 -17.89 34.60 -30.22
N ILE A 252 -16.71 35.09 -29.86
CA ILE A 252 -16.46 36.52 -29.67
C ILE A 252 -16.75 37.31 -30.95
N LEU A 253 -16.27 36.86 -32.11
CA LEU A 253 -16.49 37.51 -33.41
C LEU A 253 -17.98 37.54 -33.79
N LEU A 254 -18.69 36.39 -33.68
CA LEU A 254 -20.10 36.27 -34.00
C LEU A 254 -20.98 37.16 -33.09
N ILE A 255 -20.69 37.16 -31.77
CA ILE A 255 -21.44 37.95 -30.79
C ILE A 255 -21.16 39.43 -30.96
N SER A 256 -19.90 39.81 -31.18
CA SER A 256 -19.55 41.21 -31.46
C SER A 256 -20.20 41.72 -32.76
N TRP A 257 -20.19 40.92 -33.82
CA TRP A 257 -20.78 41.30 -35.10
C TRP A 257 -22.31 41.43 -34.99
N ILE A 258 -22.99 40.35 -34.58
CA ILE A 258 -24.46 40.32 -34.50
C ILE A 258 -24.95 41.30 -33.40
N GLY A 259 -24.24 41.38 -32.28
CA GLY A 259 -24.53 42.33 -31.19
C GLY A 259 -24.41 43.77 -31.64
N ALA A 260 -23.33 44.13 -32.35
CA ALA A 260 -23.17 45.47 -32.91
C ALA A 260 -24.29 45.83 -33.91
N GLN A 261 -24.68 44.88 -34.78
CA GLN A 261 -25.83 45.08 -35.67
C GLN A 261 -27.15 45.30 -34.90
N LEU A 262 -27.36 44.56 -33.82
CA LEU A 262 -28.56 44.72 -32.97
C LEU A 262 -28.56 46.09 -32.26
N ILE A 263 -27.41 46.54 -31.76
CA ILE A 263 -27.28 47.85 -31.09
C ILE A 263 -27.62 48.97 -32.09
N VAL A 264 -27.00 48.97 -33.27
CA VAL A 264 -27.19 49.99 -34.29
C VAL A 264 -28.60 49.96 -34.84
N SER A 265 -29.16 48.80 -35.16
CA SER A 265 -30.48 48.67 -35.75
C SER A 265 -31.62 49.02 -34.78
N SER A 266 -31.44 48.80 -33.46
CA SER A 266 -32.43 49.11 -32.43
C SER A 266 -32.24 50.49 -31.79
N GLY A 267 -31.18 51.23 -32.12
CA GLY A 267 -30.81 52.46 -31.42
C GLY A 267 -30.52 52.22 -29.93
N ALA A 268 -29.92 51.06 -29.59
CA ALA A 268 -29.58 50.60 -28.25
C ALA A 268 -30.82 50.41 -27.31
N THR A 269 -32.04 50.24 -27.85
CA THR A 269 -33.24 50.04 -27.02
C THR A 269 -33.51 48.61 -26.63
N THR A 270 -33.18 47.64 -27.48
CA THR A 270 -33.44 46.20 -27.23
C THR A 270 -32.18 45.43 -26.81
N PHE A 271 -31.01 45.94 -27.12
CA PHE A 271 -29.70 45.37 -26.77
C PHE A 271 -28.69 46.51 -26.68
N THR A 272 -27.98 46.58 -25.58
CA THR A 272 -27.11 47.71 -25.21
C THR A 272 -25.62 47.38 -25.31
N THR A 273 -24.77 48.39 -25.18
CA THR A 273 -23.30 48.18 -25.11
C THR A 273 -22.90 47.42 -23.85
N GLY A 274 -23.60 47.68 -22.72
CA GLY A 274 -23.39 46.94 -21.48
C GLY A 274 -23.79 45.48 -21.62
N ASP A 275 -24.92 45.22 -22.30
CA ASP A 275 -25.34 43.85 -22.60
C ASP A 275 -24.29 43.08 -23.42
N LEU A 276 -23.70 43.74 -24.45
CA LEU A 276 -22.63 43.14 -25.25
C LEU A 276 -21.44 42.76 -24.39
N MET A 277 -20.98 43.64 -23.49
CA MET A 277 -19.86 43.38 -22.59
C MET A 277 -20.14 42.24 -21.62
N SER A 278 -21.36 42.17 -21.08
CA SER A 278 -21.77 41.05 -20.21
C SER A 278 -21.78 39.71 -20.95
N MET A 279 -22.30 39.71 -22.21
CA MET A 279 -22.29 38.53 -23.05
C MET A 279 -20.87 38.03 -23.33
N LEU A 280 -19.93 38.92 -23.65
CA LEU A 280 -18.51 38.53 -23.85
C LEU A 280 -17.89 37.91 -22.59
N SER A 281 -18.24 38.46 -21.40
CA SER A 281 -17.81 37.89 -20.12
C SER A 281 -18.37 36.49 -19.87
N TYR A 282 -19.66 36.28 -20.15
CA TYR A 282 -20.29 34.95 -20.05
C TYR A 282 -19.66 33.96 -21.03
N CYS A 283 -19.30 34.37 -22.26
CA CYS A 283 -18.60 33.55 -23.23
C CYS A 283 -17.33 32.95 -22.65
N MET A 284 -16.49 33.81 -22.08
CA MET A 284 -15.22 33.37 -21.45
C MET A 284 -15.46 32.37 -20.31
N ASN A 285 -16.43 32.66 -19.43
CA ASN A 285 -16.73 31.76 -18.31
C ASN A 285 -17.26 30.39 -18.78
N ILE A 286 -18.14 30.33 -19.79
CA ILE A 286 -18.69 29.07 -20.33
C ILE A 286 -17.54 28.21 -20.89
N LEU A 287 -16.66 28.79 -21.69
CA LEU A 287 -15.62 28.06 -22.39
C LEU A 287 -14.48 27.62 -21.43
N MET A 288 -14.13 28.49 -20.47
CA MET A 288 -13.17 28.13 -19.39
C MET A 288 -13.71 26.99 -18.52
N SER A 289 -15.02 26.99 -18.22
CA SER A 289 -15.68 25.91 -17.47
C SER A 289 -15.61 24.58 -18.19
N LEU A 290 -15.75 24.57 -19.50
CA LEU A 290 -15.66 23.35 -20.32
C LEU A 290 -14.22 22.80 -20.33
N MET A 291 -13.19 23.67 -20.38
CA MET A 291 -11.79 23.26 -20.23
C MET A 291 -11.52 22.65 -18.87
N MET A 292 -12.04 23.28 -17.80
CA MET A 292 -11.90 22.77 -16.44
C MET A 292 -12.54 21.39 -16.29
N LEU A 293 -13.70 21.16 -16.90
CA LEU A 293 -14.38 19.87 -16.89
C LEU A 293 -13.55 18.76 -17.56
N SER A 294 -12.88 19.09 -18.68
CA SER A 294 -11.97 18.17 -19.36
C SER A 294 -10.80 17.76 -18.45
N MET A 295 -10.17 18.72 -17.76
CA MET A 295 -9.07 18.46 -16.83
C MET A 295 -9.52 17.56 -15.65
N VAL A 296 -10.69 17.83 -15.10
CA VAL A 296 -11.29 17.03 -14.01
C VAL A 296 -11.48 15.58 -14.45
N PHE A 297 -11.97 15.36 -15.67
CA PHE A 297 -12.18 14.02 -16.21
C PHE A 297 -10.87 13.21 -16.29
N VAL A 298 -9.78 13.82 -16.76
CA VAL A 298 -8.46 13.18 -16.81
C VAL A 298 -8.01 12.75 -15.40
N MET A 299 -8.07 13.68 -14.44
CA MET A 299 -7.63 13.41 -13.06
C MET A 299 -8.44 12.30 -12.39
N ILE A 300 -9.76 12.28 -12.58
CA ILE A 300 -10.60 11.21 -12.05
C ILE A 300 -10.22 9.87 -12.69
N THR A 301 -10.03 9.84 -14.01
CA THR A 301 -9.66 8.62 -14.73
C THR A 301 -8.33 8.04 -14.22
N MET A 302 -7.32 8.88 -13.99
CA MET A 302 -6.04 8.47 -13.43
C MET A 302 -6.16 7.93 -12.01
N SER A 303 -7.08 8.46 -11.22
CA SER A 303 -7.28 8.07 -9.83
C SER A 303 -8.10 6.78 -9.65
N VAL A 304 -8.83 6.33 -10.68
CA VAL A 304 -9.64 5.09 -10.62
C VAL A 304 -8.78 3.87 -10.34
N ALA A 305 -7.59 3.77 -10.92
CA ALA A 305 -6.66 2.67 -10.67
C ALA A 305 -6.21 2.62 -9.20
N SER A 306 -5.81 3.77 -8.65
CA SER A 306 -5.46 3.90 -7.23
C SER A 306 -6.64 3.56 -6.32
N ALA A 307 -7.86 4.01 -6.68
CA ALA A 307 -9.08 3.72 -5.95
C ALA A 307 -9.41 2.21 -5.92
N LYS A 308 -9.17 1.50 -7.03
CA LYS A 308 -9.35 0.05 -7.11
C LYS A 308 -8.37 -0.67 -6.19
N ARG A 309 -7.06 -0.34 -6.24
CA ARG A 309 -6.04 -0.97 -5.39
C ARG A 309 -6.27 -0.74 -3.90
N VAL A 310 -6.70 0.45 -3.50
CA VAL A 310 -7.04 0.76 -2.10
C VAL A 310 -8.29 0.00 -1.65
N ALA A 311 -9.33 -0.07 -2.52
CA ALA A 311 -10.54 -0.82 -2.20
C ALA A 311 -10.28 -2.33 -2.07
N GLU A 312 -9.38 -2.90 -2.86
CA GLU A 312 -8.94 -4.30 -2.74
C GLU A 312 -8.39 -4.58 -1.34
N VAL A 313 -7.51 -3.71 -0.82
CA VAL A 313 -6.95 -3.89 0.53
C VAL A 313 -8.01 -3.69 1.63
N LEU A 314 -8.97 -2.77 1.43
CA LEU A 314 -10.05 -2.54 2.41
C LEU A 314 -11.09 -3.66 2.45
N ASP A 315 -11.31 -4.33 1.32
CA ASP A 315 -12.29 -5.41 1.16
C ASP A 315 -11.68 -6.81 1.38
N GLU A 316 -10.34 -6.92 1.44
CA GLU A 316 -9.64 -8.17 1.71
C GLU A 316 -9.97 -8.69 3.10
N GLN A 317 -10.22 -9.98 3.20
CA GLN A 317 -10.51 -10.65 4.47
C GLN A 317 -9.43 -11.69 4.74
N SER A 318 -9.08 -11.85 6.01
CA SER A 318 -8.21 -12.95 6.44
C SER A 318 -8.90 -14.28 6.17
N ASP A 319 -8.16 -15.23 5.62
CA ASP A 319 -8.59 -16.62 5.47
C ASP A 319 -8.49 -17.39 6.79
N LEU A 320 -7.73 -16.87 7.76
CA LEU A 320 -7.61 -17.42 9.10
C LEU A 320 -8.49 -16.65 10.07
N THR A 321 -9.50 -17.35 10.61
CA THR A 321 -10.43 -16.81 11.61
C THR A 321 -10.60 -17.78 12.76
N ASN A 322 -10.94 -17.26 13.93
CA ASN A 322 -11.36 -18.09 15.05
C ASN A 322 -12.71 -18.76 14.76
N GLY A 323 -12.91 -19.99 15.27
CA GLY A 323 -14.21 -20.64 15.29
C GLY A 323 -15.19 -19.94 16.24
N GLU A 324 -16.43 -20.41 16.28
CA GLU A 324 -17.49 -19.83 17.15
C GLU A 324 -17.20 -20.00 18.66
N ASP A 325 -16.50 -21.09 19.05
CA ASP A 325 -16.12 -21.38 20.44
C ASP A 325 -14.65 -21.85 20.48
N PRO A 326 -13.68 -20.94 20.40
CA PRO A 326 -12.28 -21.29 20.33
C PRO A 326 -11.74 -21.75 21.67
N VAL A 327 -10.83 -22.72 21.67
CA VAL A 327 -10.13 -23.20 22.85
C VAL A 327 -9.11 -22.15 23.31
N MET A 328 -9.22 -21.74 24.58
CA MET A 328 -8.44 -20.64 25.17
C MET A 328 -7.21 -21.11 25.99
N GLU A 329 -6.89 -22.40 25.99
CA GLU A 329 -5.76 -22.94 26.75
C GLU A 329 -5.05 -24.04 25.97
N VAL A 330 -3.71 -23.95 25.88
CA VAL A 330 -2.85 -24.99 25.35
C VAL A 330 -2.32 -25.83 26.51
N ARG A 331 -2.77 -27.07 26.61
CA ARG A 331 -2.50 -27.97 27.76
C ARG A 331 -1.01 -28.30 27.88
N ASP A 332 -0.40 -28.75 26.80
CA ASP A 332 1.00 -29.15 26.75
C ASP A 332 1.59 -28.93 25.34
N GLY A 333 2.87 -29.25 25.18
CA GLY A 333 3.62 -29.08 23.92
C GLY A 333 3.62 -30.34 23.02
N SER A 334 2.72 -31.31 23.23
CA SER A 334 2.63 -32.47 22.32
C SER A 334 2.11 -32.03 20.95
N VAL A 335 2.66 -32.62 19.88
CA VAL A 335 2.31 -32.28 18.51
C VAL A 335 2.06 -33.54 17.71
N LYS A 336 0.92 -33.58 17.01
CA LYS A 336 0.64 -34.65 16.05
C LYS A 336 0.30 -34.05 14.70
N PHE A 337 0.94 -34.53 13.64
CA PHE A 337 0.53 -34.35 12.24
C PHE A 337 -0.16 -35.63 11.81
N ASP A 338 -1.38 -35.53 11.32
CA ASP A 338 -2.22 -36.67 10.93
C ASP A 338 -2.55 -36.54 9.45
N HIS A 339 -1.79 -37.28 8.60
CA HIS A 339 -1.89 -37.28 7.15
C HIS A 339 -1.91 -35.88 6.52
N VAL A 340 -1.03 -34.99 6.97
CA VAL A 340 -1.02 -33.59 6.59
C VAL A 340 -0.47 -33.39 5.18
N SER A 341 -1.25 -32.71 4.34
CA SER A 341 -0.80 -32.15 3.07
C SER A 341 -1.00 -30.64 3.06
N PHE A 342 -0.09 -29.91 2.41
CA PHE A 342 -0.15 -28.45 2.35
C PHE A 342 0.31 -27.91 1.00
N ALA A 343 -0.43 -26.93 0.47
CA ALA A 343 -0.07 -26.13 -0.70
C ALA A 343 -0.30 -24.66 -0.44
N TYR A 344 0.61 -23.78 -0.87
CA TYR A 344 0.49 -22.32 -0.72
C TYR A 344 -0.64 -21.69 -1.56
N LYS A 345 -1.03 -22.36 -2.64
CA LYS A 345 -2.14 -21.95 -3.50
C LYS A 345 -3.12 -23.10 -3.62
N LYS A 346 -4.40 -22.79 -3.66
CA LYS A 346 -5.50 -23.78 -3.67
C LYS A 346 -5.39 -24.85 -4.78
N ASP A 347 -4.82 -24.46 -5.93
CA ASP A 347 -4.61 -25.36 -7.08
C ASP A 347 -3.11 -25.50 -7.42
N GLY A 348 -2.22 -25.19 -6.45
CA GLY A 348 -0.77 -25.28 -6.62
C GLY A 348 -0.20 -26.65 -6.30
N GLU A 349 1.09 -26.85 -6.61
CA GLU A 349 1.83 -28.04 -6.19
C GLU A 349 1.86 -28.13 -4.66
N LYS A 350 1.71 -29.35 -4.14
CA LYS A 350 1.81 -29.63 -2.72
C LYS A 350 3.25 -29.41 -2.25
N ALA A 351 3.43 -28.52 -1.28
CA ALA A 351 4.71 -28.33 -0.63
C ALA A 351 4.99 -29.42 0.42
N LEU A 352 3.93 -29.93 1.06
CA LEU A 352 4.00 -31.06 1.97
C LEU A 352 2.94 -32.09 1.53
N GLU A 353 3.29 -33.37 1.62
CA GLU A 353 2.42 -34.45 1.19
C GLU A 353 2.48 -35.63 2.16
N ASP A 354 1.31 -35.96 2.72
CA ASP A 354 1.07 -37.11 3.61
C ASP A 354 2.06 -37.20 4.78
N ILE A 355 2.17 -36.10 5.55
CA ILE A 355 3.02 -36.04 6.72
C ILE A 355 2.29 -36.65 7.93
N ASP A 356 2.86 -37.71 8.48
CA ASP A 356 2.36 -38.38 9.70
C ASP A 356 3.48 -38.41 10.76
N LEU A 357 3.29 -37.69 11.88
CA LEU A 357 4.28 -37.53 12.96
C LEU A 357 3.59 -37.48 14.32
N ASP A 358 4.19 -38.13 15.32
CA ASP A 358 3.77 -38.08 16.73
C ASP A 358 4.95 -37.65 17.61
N ILE A 359 4.83 -36.50 18.24
CA ILE A 359 5.86 -35.81 19.02
C ILE A 359 5.33 -35.56 20.42
N LYS A 360 6.07 -36.05 21.41
CA LYS A 360 5.68 -35.88 22.82
C LYS A 360 6.06 -34.49 23.34
N SER A 361 5.34 -34.04 24.34
CA SER A 361 5.67 -32.77 25.01
C SER A 361 7.07 -32.83 25.63
N GLY A 362 7.88 -31.81 25.39
CA GLY A 362 9.23 -31.68 25.88
C GLY A 362 10.31 -32.37 25.03
N GLU A 363 9.95 -33.03 23.92
CA GLU A 363 10.94 -33.58 22.98
C GLU A 363 11.62 -32.46 22.17
N THR A 364 12.91 -32.61 21.92
CA THR A 364 13.67 -31.79 20.98
C THR A 364 13.72 -32.51 19.62
N ILE A 365 13.18 -31.88 18.59
CA ILE A 365 13.08 -32.43 17.23
C ILE A 365 14.00 -31.64 16.29
N GLY A 366 15.02 -32.33 15.76
CA GLY A 366 15.82 -31.81 14.67
C GLY A 366 15.08 -31.98 13.33
N ILE A 367 15.18 -31.01 12.43
CA ILE A 367 14.60 -31.12 11.08
C ILE A 367 15.71 -30.85 10.05
N ILE A 368 15.99 -31.82 9.22
CA ILE A 368 16.97 -31.71 8.13
C ILE A 368 16.35 -32.09 6.77
N GLY A 369 17.03 -31.73 5.72
CA GLY A 369 16.64 -32.02 4.33
C GLY A 369 17.24 -31.02 3.36
N GLY A 370 17.18 -31.30 2.09
CA GLY A 370 17.70 -30.46 1.03
C GLY A 370 17.04 -29.06 0.98
N THR A 371 17.64 -28.15 0.23
CA THR A 371 17.01 -26.85 -0.05
C THR A 371 15.71 -27.10 -0.82
N GLY A 372 14.62 -26.46 -0.39
CA GLY A 372 13.29 -26.66 -1.01
C GLY A 372 12.50 -27.86 -0.50
N SER A 373 12.99 -28.65 0.49
CA SER A 373 12.28 -29.80 1.06
C SER A 373 11.10 -29.44 1.98
N ALA A 374 10.68 -28.17 2.03
CA ALA A 374 9.55 -27.62 2.78
C ALA A 374 9.66 -27.68 4.32
N LYS A 375 10.87 -27.66 4.89
CA LYS A 375 11.10 -27.62 6.34
C LYS A 375 10.39 -26.48 7.05
N SER A 376 10.58 -25.25 6.55
CA SER A 376 9.93 -24.06 7.11
C SER A 376 8.42 -24.11 6.97
N SER A 377 7.91 -24.65 5.84
CA SER A 377 6.47 -24.83 5.62
C SER A 377 5.84 -25.72 6.68
N LEU A 378 6.52 -26.82 7.07
CA LEU A 378 6.03 -27.73 8.10
C LEU A 378 5.85 -27.02 9.45
N VAL A 379 6.86 -26.32 9.92
CA VAL A 379 6.82 -25.68 11.25
C VAL A 379 5.89 -24.45 11.28
N GLN A 380 5.64 -23.81 10.13
CA GLN A 380 4.70 -22.68 10.02
C GLN A 380 3.25 -23.09 10.23
N LEU A 381 2.91 -24.37 10.10
CA LEU A 381 1.59 -24.90 10.40
C LEU A 381 1.31 -24.95 11.92
N LEU A 382 2.33 -25.06 12.75
CA LEU A 382 2.18 -25.15 14.22
C LEU A 382 1.58 -23.87 14.84
N PRO A 383 2.11 -22.65 14.57
CA PRO A 383 1.47 -21.43 15.03
C PRO A 383 0.28 -21.00 14.13
N ARG A 384 -0.19 -21.90 13.27
CA ARG A 384 -1.27 -21.64 12.31
C ARG A 384 -1.03 -20.35 11.53
N LEU A 385 0.16 -20.22 10.89
CA LEU A 385 0.42 -19.15 9.95
C LEU A 385 -0.26 -19.41 8.61
N TYR A 386 -0.48 -20.70 8.31
CA TYR A 386 -1.28 -21.23 7.22
C TYR A 386 -2.13 -22.38 7.74
N ASP A 387 -3.27 -22.64 7.12
CA ASP A 387 -4.07 -23.86 7.38
C ASP A 387 -3.62 -24.99 6.45
N VAL A 388 -3.73 -26.23 6.91
CA VAL A 388 -3.46 -27.42 6.09
C VAL A 388 -4.48 -27.55 4.97
N THR A 389 -4.05 -28.12 3.84
CA THR A 389 -4.95 -28.44 2.71
C THR A 389 -5.74 -29.72 2.98
N ASP A 390 -5.07 -30.76 3.49
CA ASP A 390 -5.64 -32.04 3.88
C ASP A 390 -5.05 -32.49 5.22
N GLY A 391 -5.77 -33.30 5.96
CA GLY A 391 -5.34 -33.80 7.26
C GLY A 391 -5.56 -32.81 8.42
N SER A 392 -4.85 -33.03 9.53
CA SER A 392 -4.94 -32.17 10.69
C SER A 392 -3.63 -32.08 11.48
N VAL A 393 -3.39 -30.91 12.07
CA VAL A 393 -2.30 -30.68 13.04
C VAL A 393 -2.94 -30.47 14.40
N THR A 394 -2.49 -31.24 15.41
CA THR A 394 -2.97 -31.09 16.79
C THR A 394 -1.82 -30.71 17.71
N ILE A 395 -2.11 -29.83 18.68
CA ILE A 395 -1.21 -29.43 19.75
C ILE A 395 -1.95 -29.66 21.07
N GLY A 396 -1.33 -30.35 22.05
CA GLY A 396 -1.99 -30.69 23.30
C GLY A 396 -3.27 -31.53 23.11
N GLY A 397 -3.34 -32.33 22.01
CA GLY A 397 -4.49 -33.14 21.63
C GLY A 397 -5.67 -32.37 20.99
N VAL A 398 -5.52 -31.07 20.70
CA VAL A 398 -6.55 -30.24 20.08
C VAL A 398 -6.07 -29.74 18.72
N ASP A 399 -6.92 -29.83 17.68
CA ASP A 399 -6.63 -29.29 16.34
C ASP A 399 -6.33 -27.79 16.41
N VAL A 400 -5.24 -27.35 15.74
CA VAL A 400 -4.81 -25.94 15.72
C VAL A 400 -5.88 -24.98 15.23
N ARG A 401 -6.80 -25.45 14.39
CA ARG A 401 -7.94 -24.69 13.85
C ARG A 401 -9.01 -24.37 14.89
N ARG A 402 -9.02 -25.10 16.02
CA ARG A 402 -9.98 -24.93 17.10
C ARG A 402 -9.50 -23.99 18.20
N TYR A 403 -8.22 -23.65 18.23
CA TYR A 403 -7.69 -22.68 19.17
C TYR A 403 -8.06 -21.25 18.79
N ASP A 404 -8.15 -20.39 19.81
CA ASP A 404 -7.99 -18.95 19.60
C ASP A 404 -6.59 -18.67 19.07
N LEU A 405 -6.51 -17.87 17.98
CA LEU A 405 -5.24 -17.60 17.28
C LEU A 405 -4.20 -16.92 18.19
N ASP A 406 -4.62 -15.98 19.02
CA ASP A 406 -3.72 -15.29 19.94
C ASP A 406 -3.22 -16.23 21.03
N THR A 407 -4.11 -17.06 21.60
CA THR A 407 -3.77 -18.09 22.57
C THR A 407 -2.77 -19.09 21.99
N LEU A 408 -3.04 -19.62 20.81
CA LEU A 408 -2.12 -20.55 20.13
C LEU A 408 -0.75 -19.91 19.90
N ARG A 409 -0.73 -18.73 19.29
CA ARG A 409 0.51 -18.02 18.95
C ARG A 409 1.29 -17.54 20.17
N ASN A 410 0.63 -17.29 21.30
CA ASN A 410 1.31 -16.98 22.55
C ASN A 410 2.01 -18.21 23.17
N ASN A 411 1.52 -19.41 22.89
CA ASN A 411 2.12 -20.66 23.37
C ASN A 411 3.10 -21.30 22.38
N VAL A 412 3.13 -20.86 21.13
CA VAL A 412 4.08 -21.30 20.09
C VAL A 412 4.97 -20.12 19.72
N ALA A 413 6.21 -20.11 20.18
CA ALA A 413 7.17 -19.10 19.79
C ALA A 413 7.99 -19.57 18.58
N MET A 414 8.20 -18.69 17.62
CA MET A 414 8.96 -18.98 16.40
C MET A 414 10.02 -17.92 16.16
N VAL A 415 11.27 -18.36 15.99
CA VAL A 415 12.37 -17.55 15.48
C VAL A 415 12.46 -17.83 13.98
N LEU A 416 12.12 -16.84 13.16
CA LEU A 416 12.09 -16.97 11.72
C LEU A 416 13.51 -16.98 11.13
N GLN A 417 13.68 -17.58 9.96
CA GLN A 417 14.93 -17.59 9.21
C GLN A 417 15.46 -16.16 8.95
N LYS A 418 14.56 -15.23 8.58
CA LYS A 418 14.88 -13.81 8.45
C LYS A 418 14.62 -13.10 9.77
N ASN A 419 15.70 -12.86 10.52
CA ASN A 419 15.64 -12.19 11.81
C ASN A 419 15.44 -10.68 11.64
N GLU A 420 14.35 -10.14 12.15
CA GLU A 420 14.02 -8.71 12.07
C GLU A 420 13.95 -8.09 13.46
N LEU A 421 14.64 -6.95 13.62
CA LEU A 421 14.56 -6.10 14.80
C LEU A 421 13.92 -4.77 14.43
N PHE A 422 13.13 -4.22 15.35
CA PHE A 422 12.48 -2.93 15.18
C PHE A 422 13.39 -1.81 15.66
N SER A 423 13.19 -0.61 15.11
CA SER A 423 13.84 0.60 15.64
C SER A 423 13.37 0.85 17.07
N GLY A 424 14.33 1.03 18.00
CA GLY A 424 14.08 1.17 19.43
C GLY A 424 15.21 0.59 20.24
N THR A 425 15.10 0.51 21.56
CA THR A 425 16.14 -0.08 22.41
C THR A 425 16.16 -1.61 22.33
N ILE A 426 17.24 -2.23 22.78
CA ILE A 426 17.32 -3.70 22.93
C ILE A 426 16.19 -4.17 23.84
N ALA A 427 15.98 -3.51 24.99
CA ALA A 427 14.92 -3.87 25.94
C ALA A 427 13.52 -3.78 25.32
N GLU A 428 13.23 -2.74 24.53
CA GLU A 428 11.95 -2.62 23.80
C GLU A 428 11.78 -3.75 22.78
N ASN A 429 12.83 -4.11 22.05
CA ASN A 429 12.79 -5.23 21.12
C ASN A 429 12.55 -6.57 21.82
N LEU A 430 13.08 -6.79 23.00
CA LEU A 430 12.88 -8.00 23.77
C LEU A 430 11.46 -8.08 24.36
N ARG A 431 10.89 -6.95 24.79
CA ARG A 431 9.50 -6.87 25.29
C ARG A 431 8.42 -7.17 24.23
N TRP A 432 8.80 -7.29 22.95
CA TRP A 432 7.88 -7.87 21.96
C TRP A 432 7.52 -9.34 22.28
N GLY A 433 8.39 -10.07 22.98
CA GLY A 433 8.09 -11.41 23.45
C GLY A 433 7.10 -11.42 24.62
N ASN A 434 7.28 -10.49 25.55
CA ASN A 434 6.37 -10.27 26.68
C ASN A 434 6.43 -8.78 27.08
N PRO A 435 5.35 -7.98 26.84
CA PRO A 435 5.33 -6.55 27.17
C PRO A 435 5.54 -6.26 28.67
N ASP A 436 5.12 -7.17 29.53
CA ASP A 436 5.17 -7.02 30.98
C ASP A 436 6.46 -7.61 31.59
N ALA A 437 7.42 -8.05 30.75
CA ALA A 437 8.68 -8.63 31.23
C ALA A 437 9.47 -7.62 32.07
N THR A 438 9.88 -8.07 33.26
CA THR A 438 10.78 -7.34 34.13
C THR A 438 12.19 -7.31 33.56
N ASP A 439 13.03 -6.36 33.99
CA ASP A 439 14.42 -6.28 33.54
C ASP A 439 15.21 -7.55 33.91
N ALA A 440 14.92 -8.17 35.06
CA ALA A 440 15.52 -9.43 35.46
C ALA A 440 15.14 -10.61 34.54
N GLU A 441 13.88 -10.68 34.06
CA GLU A 441 13.47 -11.69 33.08
C GLU A 441 14.12 -11.46 31.71
N ILE A 442 14.28 -10.20 31.32
CA ILE A 442 15.01 -9.82 30.09
C ILE A 442 16.47 -10.27 30.17
N GLU A 443 17.14 -10.00 31.30
CA GLU A 443 18.52 -10.43 31.52
C GLU A 443 18.66 -11.95 31.51
N ASP A 444 17.75 -12.68 32.15
CA ASP A 444 17.77 -14.14 32.19
C ASP A 444 17.55 -14.74 30.79
N ALA A 445 16.60 -14.23 30.01
CA ALA A 445 16.37 -14.65 28.64
C ALA A 445 17.60 -14.35 27.74
N CYS A 446 18.28 -13.22 27.95
CA CYS A 446 19.51 -12.88 27.24
C CYS A 446 20.67 -13.81 27.61
N LYS A 447 20.80 -14.21 28.88
CA LYS A 447 21.78 -15.19 29.32
C LYS A 447 21.52 -16.55 28.67
N GLN A 448 20.28 -16.99 28.62
CA GLN A 448 19.89 -18.25 27.96
C GLN A 448 20.21 -18.25 26.48
N ALA A 449 20.06 -17.10 25.80
CA ALA A 449 20.39 -16.91 24.38
C ALA A 449 21.85 -16.50 24.15
N CYS A 450 22.71 -16.45 25.18
CA CYS A 450 24.08 -15.94 25.13
C CYS A 450 24.18 -14.52 24.53
N ALA A 451 23.15 -13.71 24.69
CA ALA A 451 23.09 -12.33 24.17
C ALA A 451 23.70 -11.32 25.16
N ASP A 452 23.72 -11.62 26.44
CA ASP A 452 24.31 -10.81 27.52
C ASP A 452 25.79 -10.51 27.27
N GLU A 453 26.56 -11.47 26.75
CA GLU A 453 27.99 -11.34 26.48
C GLU A 453 28.33 -10.11 25.60
N PHE A 454 27.51 -9.78 24.61
CA PHE A 454 27.75 -8.62 23.76
C PHE A 454 26.96 -7.38 24.22
N ILE A 455 25.80 -7.56 24.85
CA ILE A 455 25.01 -6.45 25.38
C ILE A 455 25.78 -5.69 26.45
N GLU A 456 26.46 -6.42 27.35
CA GLU A 456 27.30 -5.83 28.40
C GLU A 456 28.50 -5.01 27.86
N ARG A 457 28.90 -5.24 26.62
CA ARG A 457 29.99 -4.48 25.95
C ARG A 457 29.47 -3.17 25.32
N PHE A 458 28.16 -3.01 25.12
CA PHE A 458 27.61 -1.76 24.62
C PHE A 458 27.60 -0.69 25.72
N PRO A 459 27.91 0.59 25.39
CA PRO A 459 27.92 1.67 26.37
C PRO A 459 26.60 1.80 27.15
N ASP A 460 25.48 1.69 26.42
CA ASP A 460 24.13 1.84 26.97
C ASP A 460 23.46 0.51 27.29
N LYS A 461 24.18 -0.63 27.21
CA LYS A 461 23.71 -1.98 27.51
C LYS A 461 22.33 -2.25 26.87
N TYR A 462 21.32 -2.61 27.67
CA TYR A 462 19.96 -2.89 27.23
C TYR A 462 19.22 -1.67 26.66
N GLN A 463 19.69 -0.44 26.93
CA GLN A 463 19.16 0.81 26.39
C GLN A 463 19.82 1.18 25.04
N THR A 464 20.78 0.38 24.56
CA THR A 464 21.39 0.58 23.24
C THR A 464 20.32 0.61 22.17
N HIS A 465 20.33 1.66 21.33
CA HIS A 465 19.38 1.82 20.24
C HIS A 465 19.71 0.89 19.07
N ILE A 466 18.70 0.16 18.62
CA ILE A 466 18.73 -0.69 17.42
C ILE A 466 18.10 0.09 16.27
N GLU A 467 18.79 0.18 15.14
CA GLU A 467 18.25 0.76 13.91
C GLU A 467 17.22 -0.18 13.26
N GLN A 468 16.39 0.38 12.36
CA GLN A 468 15.40 -0.38 11.61
C GLN A 468 16.04 -1.60 10.90
N GLY A 469 15.47 -2.78 11.13
CA GLY A 469 15.99 -4.04 10.60
C GLY A 469 17.26 -4.52 11.30
N GLY A 470 17.72 -3.86 12.38
CA GLY A 470 18.93 -4.23 13.12
C GLY A 470 20.23 -4.04 12.32
N ASN A 471 20.31 -2.99 11.50
CA ASN A 471 21.46 -2.76 10.60
C ASN A 471 22.76 -2.41 11.35
N ASN A 472 22.66 -2.00 12.60
CA ASN A 472 23.79 -1.66 13.46
C ASN A 472 24.26 -2.80 14.38
N VAL A 473 23.73 -4.02 14.20
CA VAL A 473 24.17 -5.22 14.93
C VAL A 473 24.51 -6.35 13.95
N SER A 474 25.44 -7.25 14.34
CA SER A 474 25.83 -8.38 13.51
C SER A 474 24.71 -9.41 13.35
N GLY A 475 24.78 -10.27 12.31
CA GLY A 475 23.81 -11.34 12.08
C GLY A 475 23.63 -12.26 13.29
N GLY A 476 24.71 -12.70 13.92
CA GLY A 476 24.68 -13.56 15.11
C GLY A 476 24.13 -12.84 16.35
N GLN A 477 24.43 -11.54 16.53
CA GLN A 477 23.81 -10.72 17.59
C GLN A 477 22.28 -10.60 17.37
N LYS A 478 21.86 -10.34 16.14
CA LYS A 478 20.44 -10.26 15.75
C LYS A 478 19.71 -11.58 16.04
N GLN A 479 20.30 -12.71 15.67
CA GLN A 479 19.75 -14.05 15.96
C GLN A 479 19.56 -14.28 17.46
N ARG A 480 20.60 -14.02 18.25
CA ARG A 480 20.56 -14.20 19.72
C ARG A 480 19.48 -13.31 20.38
N LEU A 481 19.32 -12.06 19.93
CA LEU A 481 18.23 -11.20 20.39
C LEU A 481 16.85 -11.74 20.02
N CYS A 482 16.68 -12.29 18.81
CA CYS A 482 15.41 -12.91 18.40
C CYS A 482 15.12 -14.20 19.19
N ILE A 483 16.14 -14.99 19.54
CA ILE A 483 15.99 -16.15 20.43
C ILE A 483 15.56 -15.70 21.84
N ALA A 484 16.24 -14.70 22.43
CA ALA A 484 15.89 -14.15 23.74
C ALA A 484 14.44 -13.62 23.75
N ARG A 485 14.01 -12.94 22.68
CA ARG A 485 12.63 -12.49 22.48
C ARG A 485 11.64 -13.66 22.50
N ALA A 486 11.96 -14.76 21.84
CA ALA A 486 11.11 -15.96 21.82
C ALA A 486 11.02 -16.64 23.19
N LEU A 487 12.12 -16.69 23.94
CA LEU A 487 12.18 -17.28 25.29
C LEU A 487 11.33 -16.48 26.30
N LEU A 488 11.26 -15.17 26.19
CA LEU A 488 10.43 -14.31 27.05
C LEU A 488 8.94 -14.62 26.97
N LYS A 489 8.48 -15.27 25.91
CA LYS A 489 7.09 -15.78 25.81
C LYS A 489 6.82 -16.94 26.75
N LYS A 490 7.85 -17.63 27.27
CA LYS A 490 7.73 -18.87 28.03
C LYS A 490 6.83 -19.89 27.31
N PRO A 491 7.13 -20.24 26.05
CA PRO A 491 6.22 -20.98 25.17
C PRO A 491 6.17 -22.47 25.55
N ARG A 492 5.07 -23.15 25.16
CA ARG A 492 4.97 -24.62 25.17
C ARG A 492 5.73 -25.26 24.02
N ILE A 493 5.84 -24.55 22.89
CA ILE A 493 6.57 -24.99 21.71
C ILE A 493 7.50 -23.86 21.26
N LEU A 494 8.78 -24.15 21.08
CA LEU A 494 9.79 -23.24 20.54
C LEU A 494 10.25 -23.74 19.18
N ILE A 495 10.17 -22.90 18.15
CA ILE A 495 10.60 -23.19 16.79
C ILE A 495 11.79 -22.31 16.43
N LEU A 496 12.88 -22.94 16.01
CA LEU A 496 14.09 -22.29 15.52
C LEU A 496 14.27 -22.61 14.04
N ASP A 497 13.87 -21.70 13.15
CA ASP A 497 13.96 -21.88 11.70
C ASP A 497 15.30 -21.30 11.19
N ASP A 498 16.32 -22.16 11.05
CA ASP A 498 17.70 -21.83 10.63
C ASP A 498 18.28 -20.61 11.39
N SER A 499 17.85 -20.46 12.63
CA SER A 499 18.06 -19.25 13.44
C SER A 499 19.39 -19.25 14.20
N THR A 500 20.26 -20.26 14.00
CA THR A 500 21.62 -20.33 14.56
C THR A 500 22.70 -20.38 13.49
N SER A 501 22.36 -20.25 12.22
CA SER A 501 23.30 -20.36 11.09
C SER A 501 24.38 -19.27 11.07
N ALA A 502 24.09 -18.07 11.61
CA ALA A 502 25.08 -16.98 11.75
C ALA A 502 25.74 -16.93 13.15
N VAL A 503 25.44 -17.90 14.02
CA VAL A 503 26.07 -18.05 15.33
C VAL A 503 27.20 -19.08 15.20
N ASP A 504 28.32 -18.86 15.89
CA ASP A 504 29.41 -19.83 15.93
C ASP A 504 28.99 -21.12 16.64
N THR A 505 29.65 -22.23 16.29
CA THR A 505 29.28 -23.57 16.76
C THR A 505 29.35 -23.71 18.30
N ALA A 506 30.28 -23.03 18.96
CA ALA A 506 30.42 -23.10 20.42
C ALA A 506 29.26 -22.37 21.12
N THR A 507 28.89 -21.20 20.63
CA THR A 507 27.74 -20.44 21.15
C THR A 507 26.41 -21.16 20.86
N ASP A 508 26.23 -21.76 19.66
CA ASP A 508 25.04 -22.56 19.33
C ASP A 508 24.88 -23.76 20.29
N ALA A 509 25.99 -24.47 20.61
CA ALA A 509 25.98 -25.55 21.58
C ALA A 509 25.60 -25.08 22.99
N LYS A 510 26.07 -23.91 23.45
CA LYS A 510 25.69 -23.31 24.74
C LYS A 510 24.19 -22.97 24.78
N ILE A 511 23.66 -22.37 23.73
CA ILE A 511 22.24 -22.02 23.63
C ILE A 511 21.36 -23.27 23.74
N ARG A 512 21.70 -24.33 23.00
CA ARG A 512 20.97 -25.62 23.06
C ARG A 512 21.05 -26.29 24.43
N HIS A 513 22.22 -26.26 25.07
CA HIS A 513 22.39 -26.79 26.43
C HIS A 513 21.52 -26.02 27.43
N SER A 514 21.46 -24.68 27.29
CA SER A 514 20.58 -23.84 28.10
C SER A 514 19.09 -24.20 27.94
N PHE A 515 18.62 -24.59 26.75
CA PHE A 515 17.25 -25.02 26.54
C PHE A 515 16.91 -26.28 27.34
N ALA A 516 17.80 -27.28 27.31
CA ALA A 516 17.58 -28.53 28.04
C ALA A 516 17.49 -28.29 29.56
N GLU A 517 18.27 -27.34 30.11
CA GLU A 517 18.30 -27.06 31.54
C GLU A 517 17.18 -26.09 32.00
N LYS A 518 16.90 -25.04 31.21
CA LYS A 518 16.12 -23.88 31.65
C LYS A 518 14.66 -23.88 31.19
N ILE A 519 14.35 -24.62 30.14
CA ILE A 519 12.98 -24.73 29.63
C ILE A 519 12.52 -26.20 29.54
N PRO A 520 12.68 -27.00 30.62
CA PRO A 520 12.25 -28.39 30.61
C PRO A 520 10.73 -28.45 30.38
N GLY A 521 10.29 -29.36 29.48
CA GLY A 521 8.87 -29.51 29.12
C GLY A 521 8.41 -28.63 27.95
N THR A 522 9.25 -27.73 27.43
CA THR A 522 9.01 -27.06 26.16
C THR A 522 9.45 -27.98 25.02
N THR A 523 8.55 -28.20 24.05
CA THR A 523 8.90 -28.94 22.82
C THR A 523 9.69 -28.03 21.89
N VAL A 524 10.85 -28.47 21.43
CA VAL A 524 11.76 -27.63 20.62
C VAL A 524 11.89 -28.21 19.22
N PHE A 525 11.60 -27.41 18.20
CA PHE A 525 11.87 -27.73 16.79
C PHE A 525 13.08 -26.95 16.30
N ILE A 526 14.09 -27.64 15.80
CA ILE A 526 15.32 -27.04 15.28
C ILE A 526 15.46 -27.38 13.80
N ILE A 527 15.19 -26.45 12.92
CA ILE A 527 15.56 -26.57 11.52
C ILE A 527 17.02 -26.16 11.38
N ALA A 528 17.85 -27.06 10.95
CA ALA A 528 19.28 -26.80 10.79
C ALA A 528 19.81 -27.34 9.46
N GLN A 529 20.86 -26.66 8.99
CA GLN A 529 21.65 -27.11 7.85
C GLN A 529 22.87 -27.92 8.32
N ARG A 530 23.27 -27.72 9.60
CA ARG A 530 24.42 -28.42 10.20
C ARG A 530 23.93 -29.60 11.04
N ILE A 531 24.52 -30.77 10.82
CA ILE A 531 24.25 -31.99 11.62
C ILE A 531 24.55 -31.75 13.11
N SER A 532 25.65 -31.06 13.42
CA SER A 532 26.04 -30.73 14.80
C SER A 532 24.92 -29.97 15.59
N SER A 533 24.01 -29.30 14.89
CA SER A 533 22.89 -28.61 15.54
C SER A 533 21.73 -29.55 15.93
N VAL A 534 21.67 -30.77 15.39
CA VAL A 534 20.56 -31.73 15.61
C VAL A 534 21.04 -33.09 16.11
N GLU A 535 22.34 -33.34 16.23
CA GLU A 535 22.90 -34.63 16.65
C GLU A 535 22.50 -35.05 18.08
N ASN A 536 22.19 -34.09 18.95
CA ASN A 536 21.77 -34.32 20.32
C ASN A 536 20.22 -34.17 20.49
N ALA A 537 19.45 -34.10 19.40
CA ALA A 537 18.01 -34.09 19.45
C ALA A 537 17.45 -35.48 19.81
N ASP A 538 16.29 -35.52 20.48
CA ASP A 538 15.64 -36.77 20.83
C ASP A 538 15.27 -37.57 19.58
N LYS A 539 14.79 -36.84 18.55
CA LYS A 539 14.50 -37.39 17.22
C LYS A 539 14.90 -36.41 16.13
N VAL A 540 15.19 -36.92 14.96
CA VAL A 540 15.41 -36.12 13.76
C VAL A 540 14.42 -36.52 12.68
N LEU A 541 13.78 -35.51 12.11
CA LEU A 541 12.94 -35.62 10.93
C LEU A 541 13.79 -35.32 9.69
N VAL A 542 13.83 -36.26 8.78
CA VAL A 542 14.45 -36.10 7.46
C VAL A 542 13.35 -35.87 6.43
N LEU A 543 13.31 -34.66 5.88
CA LEU A 543 12.36 -34.29 4.81
C LEU A 543 13.02 -34.34 3.44
N ASP A 544 12.37 -34.99 2.51
CA ASP A 544 12.75 -35.00 1.11
C ASP A 544 11.53 -34.72 0.21
N ASN A 545 11.64 -33.70 -0.65
CA ASN A 545 10.59 -33.31 -1.58
C ASN A 545 9.18 -33.24 -0.94
N GLY A 546 9.10 -32.66 0.28
CA GLY A 546 7.84 -32.46 0.99
C GLY A 546 7.26 -33.72 1.65
N ARG A 547 8.00 -34.84 1.70
CA ARG A 547 7.60 -36.10 2.36
C ARG A 547 8.57 -36.49 3.47
N VAL A 548 8.12 -37.30 4.41
CA VAL A 548 8.95 -37.87 5.47
C VAL A 548 9.80 -38.99 4.89
N SER A 549 11.12 -38.79 4.83
CA SER A 549 12.09 -39.83 4.47
C SER A 549 12.51 -40.67 5.67
N GLY A 550 12.52 -40.09 6.87
CA GLY A 550 12.81 -40.78 8.12
C GLY A 550 12.47 -39.94 9.33
N PHE A 551 12.04 -40.58 10.42
CA PHE A 551 11.78 -39.93 11.70
C PHE A 551 12.16 -40.89 12.84
N ASP A 552 13.36 -40.71 13.41
CA ASP A 552 13.91 -41.57 14.45
C ASP A 552 15.03 -40.85 15.21
N THR A 553 15.67 -41.52 16.16
CA THR A 553 16.85 -41.01 16.83
C THR A 553 18.00 -40.81 15.83
N PRO A 554 18.91 -39.84 16.07
CA PRO A 554 20.06 -39.61 15.19
C PRO A 554 20.92 -40.88 14.96
N ALA A 555 21.10 -41.70 16.00
CA ALA A 555 21.87 -42.92 15.92
C ALA A 555 21.24 -44.01 15.03
N ASN A 556 19.89 -44.09 15.00
CA ASN A 556 19.17 -45.00 14.13
C ASN A 556 19.16 -44.52 12.68
N LEU A 557 18.93 -43.24 12.47
CA LEU A 557 18.96 -42.64 11.13
C LEU A 557 20.31 -42.77 10.45
N LEU A 558 21.39 -42.67 11.22
CA LEU A 558 22.75 -42.88 10.71
C LEU A 558 22.95 -44.33 10.17
N LYS A 559 22.13 -45.28 10.60
CA LYS A 559 22.18 -46.66 10.13
C LYS A 559 21.16 -46.96 9.01
N THR A 560 20.03 -46.28 9.01
CA THR A 560 18.88 -46.66 8.21
C THR A 560 18.52 -45.68 7.11
N ASN A 561 18.90 -44.41 7.22
CA ASN A 561 18.48 -43.36 6.28
C ASN A 561 19.65 -42.86 5.42
N ALA A 562 19.62 -43.10 4.13
CA ALA A 562 20.70 -42.76 3.19
C ALA A 562 20.92 -41.22 3.13
N ILE A 563 19.86 -40.41 3.15
CA ILE A 563 19.97 -38.94 3.09
C ILE A 563 20.68 -38.42 4.36
N TYR A 564 20.30 -38.94 5.54
CA TYR A 564 20.97 -38.57 6.80
C TYR A 564 22.44 -38.97 6.79
N GLN A 565 22.77 -40.17 6.29
CA GLN A 565 24.16 -40.66 6.15
C GLN A 565 24.97 -39.75 5.23
N ASP A 566 24.42 -39.37 4.09
CA ASP A 566 25.14 -38.52 3.12
C ASP A 566 25.42 -37.13 3.70
N VAL A 567 24.45 -36.50 4.37
CA VAL A 567 24.64 -35.20 5.03
C VAL A 567 25.66 -35.33 6.17
N TYR A 568 25.57 -36.38 6.99
CA TYR A 568 26.51 -36.65 8.07
C TYR A 568 27.92 -36.84 7.55
N ASN A 569 28.10 -37.71 6.55
CA ASN A 569 29.42 -38.02 5.98
C ASN A 569 30.04 -36.81 5.28
N SER A 570 29.24 -35.99 4.59
CA SER A 570 29.75 -34.80 3.92
C SER A 570 30.23 -33.73 4.89
N GLN A 571 29.63 -33.64 6.07
CA GLN A 571 30.02 -32.64 7.09
C GLN A 571 31.10 -33.13 8.07
N THR A 572 31.16 -34.44 8.34
CA THR A 572 32.15 -35.02 9.31
C THR A 572 33.39 -35.57 8.64
N LYS A 573 33.33 -36.06 7.40
CA LYS A 573 34.47 -36.66 6.67
C LYS A 573 35.02 -35.76 5.57
N GLY A 574 34.31 -34.72 5.16
CA GLY A 574 34.80 -33.68 4.26
C GLY A 574 35.72 -32.75 5.05
N SER A 575 37.03 -32.82 4.78
CA SER A 575 38.05 -31.89 5.29
C SER A 575 37.70 -30.45 4.89
N GLY A 576 37.00 -29.74 5.76
CA GLY A 576 36.50 -28.40 5.40
C GLY A 576 36.00 -27.53 6.53
N ASP A 577 36.11 -27.92 7.79
CA ASP A 577 35.92 -26.98 8.89
C ASP A 577 37.31 -26.35 9.22
N PHE A 578 37.55 -25.17 8.64
CA PHE A 578 38.75 -24.37 8.87
C PHE A 578 38.82 -23.78 10.28
N ASP A 579 37.83 -24.04 11.15
CA ASP A 579 37.72 -23.45 12.49
C ASP A 579 38.40 -24.30 13.61
N GLU A 580 38.92 -25.51 13.34
CA GLU A 580 39.55 -26.36 14.36
C GLU A 580 41.09 -26.21 14.51
N LYS A 581 41.75 -25.30 13.81
CA LYS A 581 43.20 -25.04 13.96
C LYS A 581 43.52 -23.61 14.39
N GLY A 582 42.91 -23.15 15.46
CA GLY A 582 43.22 -21.86 16.09
C GLY A 582 43.50 -21.91 17.59
N GLY A 583 43.87 -23.07 18.12
CA GLY A 583 44.13 -23.23 19.55
C GLY A 583 45.33 -24.10 19.84
N GLU A 584 46.55 -23.66 19.41
CA GLU A 584 47.85 -24.03 20.00
C GLU A 584 48.98 -23.41 19.16
N ALA A 585 49.33 -22.17 19.45
CA ALA A 585 50.70 -21.61 19.36
C ALA A 585 50.73 -20.23 20.07
#